data_277b4b754cb849ec1144e66fe790e2cd
#
_entry.id   277b4b754cb849ec1144e66fe790e2cd
#
_cell.length_a   1.000
_cell.length_b   1.000
_cell.length_c   1.000
_cell.angle_alpha   90.00
_cell.angle_beta   90.00
_cell.angle_gamma   90.00
#
_symmetry.space_group_name_H-M   'P 1'
#
loop_
_entity.id
_entity.type
_entity.pdbx_description
1 polymer ?
#
loop_
_entity_poly.entity_id
_entity_poly.type
_entity_poly.pdbx_seq_one_letter_code
_entity_poly.pdbx_strand_id
1 'polypeptide(L)'
;FILLFSIIGIFSRSQGLDGVAVVVVPGVFGLPMLLVFNAIMLTSAGSTLDSTFASAAKLGARDWTDNQEPPTDKHLTLSRHLMLALALLGNLPLLSIYLGDALGPAVIAATTISGTMVMGLAPIFLLSWIRTAGQLSFHLAFWPGLFFGVLLTLESAFNIQVFPAALDIGAGKYADDLGVNVYGLVICTGGFLLGAMVSKRDTRAREISA
;
A
#
# COMPACT_ATOMS: atom_id res chain seq x y z
N PHE A 1 -9.88 9.60 10.64
CA PHE A 1 -9.98 9.76 9.17
C PHE A 1 -10.77 8.61 8.54
N ILE A 2 -10.41 7.33 8.74
CA ILE A 2 -11.09 6.17 8.14
C ILE A 2 -12.60 6.20 8.42
N LEU A 3 -13.02 6.44 9.67
CA LEU A 3 -14.43 6.53 10.04
C LEU A 3 -15.17 7.66 9.29
N LEU A 4 -14.54 8.81 9.10
CA LEU A 4 -15.13 9.93 8.35
C LEU A 4 -15.33 9.56 6.88
N PHE A 5 -14.33 8.94 6.24
CA PHE A 5 -14.48 8.46 4.85
C PHE A 5 -15.54 7.36 4.73
N SER A 6 -15.65 6.48 5.74
CA SER A 6 -16.70 5.45 5.77
C SER A 6 -18.11 6.08 5.82
N ILE A 7 -18.29 7.14 6.61
CA ILE A 7 -19.57 7.88 6.67
C ILE A 7 -19.90 8.50 5.30
N ILE A 8 -18.92 9.09 4.62
CA ILE A 8 -19.11 9.64 3.27
C ILE A 8 -19.54 8.53 2.29
N GLY A 9 -18.91 7.35 2.37
CA GLY A 9 -19.29 6.21 1.54
C GLY A 9 -20.72 5.70 1.81
N ILE A 10 -21.10 5.59 3.09
CA ILE A 10 -22.46 5.19 3.48
C ILE A 10 -23.48 6.22 2.99
N PHE A 11 -23.19 7.51 3.15
CA PHE A 11 -24.06 8.58 2.66
C PHE A 11 -24.22 8.51 1.15
N SER A 12 -23.13 8.38 0.40
CA SER A 12 -23.17 8.24 -1.07
C SER A 12 -24.09 7.10 -1.50
N ARG A 13 -23.93 5.93 -0.86
CA ARG A 13 -24.77 4.75 -1.14
C ARG A 13 -26.24 4.97 -0.77
N SER A 14 -26.51 5.62 0.36
CA SER A 14 -27.90 5.91 0.80
C SER A 14 -28.62 6.86 -0.13
N GLN A 15 -27.89 7.73 -0.81
CA GLN A 15 -28.42 8.69 -1.79
C GLN A 15 -28.44 8.14 -3.24
N GLY A 16 -27.99 6.89 -3.45
CA GLY A 16 -27.92 6.31 -4.79
C GLY A 16 -26.97 7.04 -5.74
N LEU A 17 -25.90 7.67 -5.20
CA LEU A 17 -24.95 8.42 -6.01
C LEU A 17 -23.96 7.44 -6.66
N ASP A 18 -23.93 7.46 -7.98
CA ASP A 18 -22.98 6.68 -8.77
C ASP A 18 -21.65 7.43 -8.89
N GLY A 19 -20.55 6.75 -8.57
CA GLY A 19 -19.19 7.29 -8.67
C GLY A 19 -18.38 7.16 -7.38
N VAL A 20 -17.20 7.79 -7.38
CA VAL A 20 -16.31 7.80 -6.23
C VAL A 20 -16.89 8.71 -5.15
N ALA A 21 -17.29 8.16 -4.01
CA ALA A 21 -18.00 8.86 -2.93
C ALA A 21 -17.32 10.18 -2.52
N VAL A 22 -16.00 10.19 -2.44
CA VAL A 22 -15.20 11.37 -2.07
C VAL A 22 -15.25 12.50 -3.11
N VAL A 23 -15.69 12.22 -4.33
CA VAL A 23 -15.86 13.22 -5.40
C VAL A 23 -17.32 13.65 -5.51
N VAL A 24 -18.24 12.68 -5.47
CA VAL A 24 -19.67 12.89 -5.73
C VAL A 24 -20.35 13.61 -4.56
N VAL A 25 -20.04 13.21 -3.32
CA VAL A 25 -20.67 13.80 -2.13
C VAL A 25 -20.42 15.31 -1.99
N PRO A 26 -19.18 15.82 -2.14
CA PRO A 26 -18.97 17.27 -2.12
C PRO A 26 -19.72 17.99 -3.22
N GLY A 27 -19.89 17.35 -4.40
CA GLY A 27 -20.65 17.90 -5.52
C GLY A 27 -22.13 18.13 -5.20
N VAL A 28 -22.74 17.27 -4.35
CA VAL A 28 -24.14 17.43 -3.90
C VAL A 28 -24.35 18.74 -3.10
N PHE A 29 -23.32 19.16 -2.35
CA PHE A 29 -23.36 20.38 -1.55
C PHE A 29 -22.97 21.64 -2.35
N GLY A 30 -22.74 21.51 -3.65
CA GLY A 30 -22.45 22.58 -4.56
C GLY A 30 -20.97 22.92 -4.72
N LEU A 31 -20.71 23.81 -5.68
CA LEU A 31 -19.36 24.19 -6.11
C LEU A 31 -18.43 24.66 -4.96
N PRO A 32 -18.87 25.49 -4.02
CA PRO A 32 -17.97 25.93 -2.94
C PRO A 32 -17.45 24.78 -2.09
N MET A 33 -18.30 23.81 -1.77
CA MET A 33 -17.90 22.64 -0.98
C MET A 33 -16.96 21.72 -1.76
N LEU A 34 -17.21 21.56 -3.06
CA LEU A 34 -16.33 20.80 -3.95
C LEU A 34 -14.94 21.43 -4.03
N LEU A 35 -14.83 22.76 -4.14
CA LEU A 35 -13.54 23.45 -4.16
C LEU A 35 -12.78 23.32 -2.84
N VAL A 36 -13.46 23.49 -1.71
CA VAL A 36 -12.85 23.31 -0.39
C VAL A 36 -12.36 21.88 -0.20
N PHE A 37 -13.18 20.89 -0.58
CA PHE A 37 -12.80 19.49 -0.49
C PHE A 37 -11.58 19.17 -1.36
N ASN A 38 -11.58 19.62 -2.61
CA ASN A 38 -10.44 19.43 -3.52
C ASN A 38 -9.17 20.10 -2.99
N ALA A 39 -9.27 21.28 -2.40
CA ALA A 39 -8.12 21.97 -1.78
C ALA A 39 -7.57 21.16 -0.58
N ILE A 40 -8.43 20.60 0.26
CA ILE A 40 -8.03 19.72 1.38
C ILE A 40 -7.34 18.47 0.85
N MET A 41 -7.91 17.82 -0.17
CA MET A 41 -7.33 16.60 -0.75
C MET A 41 -5.98 16.88 -1.39
N LEU A 42 -5.84 17.97 -2.13
CA LEU A 42 -4.57 18.37 -2.76
C LEU A 42 -3.49 18.67 -1.72
N THR A 43 -3.85 19.41 -0.67
CA THR A 43 -2.92 19.74 0.43
C THR A 43 -2.48 18.48 1.19
N SER A 44 -3.42 17.59 1.48
CA SER A 44 -3.15 16.32 2.15
C SER A 44 -2.26 15.41 1.30
N ALA A 45 -2.55 15.29 0.00
CA ALA A 45 -1.73 14.54 -0.94
C ALA A 45 -0.31 15.11 -1.03
N GLY A 46 -0.17 16.44 -1.15
CA GLY A 46 1.13 17.11 -1.20
C GLY A 46 1.97 16.86 0.06
N SER A 47 1.37 16.94 1.24
CA SER A 47 2.05 16.65 2.52
C SER A 47 2.51 15.20 2.62
N THR A 48 1.70 14.26 2.16
CA THR A 48 2.05 12.82 2.17
C THR A 48 3.16 12.52 1.17
N LEU A 49 3.09 13.09 -0.03
CA LEU A 49 4.10 12.91 -1.08
C LEU A 49 5.48 13.41 -0.64
N ASP A 50 5.56 14.58 -0.02
CA ASP A 50 6.82 15.15 0.44
C ASP A 50 7.52 14.22 1.44
N SER A 51 6.82 13.75 2.46
CA SER A 51 7.38 12.83 3.46
C SER A 51 7.76 11.47 2.85
N THR A 52 6.96 10.96 1.91
CA THR A 52 7.21 9.68 1.25
C THR A 52 8.44 9.75 0.35
N PHE A 53 8.56 10.81 -0.46
CA PHE A 53 9.71 11.01 -1.34
C PHE A 53 11.00 11.23 -0.55
N ALA A 54 10.95 12.02 0.52
CA ALA A 54 12.10 12.24 1.39
C ALA A 54 12.56 10.95 2.07
N SER A 55 11.63 10.14 2.56
CA SER A 55 11.92 8.86 3.20
C SER A 55 12.48 7.83 2.22
N ALA A 56 11.86 7.66 1.05
CA ALA A 56 12.29 6.74 0.02
C ALA A 56 13.68 7.12 -0.54
N ALA A 57 13.90 8.40 -0.79
CA ALA A 57 15.18 8.90 -1.28
C ALA A 57 16.29 8.71 -0.24
N LYS A 58 16.00 8.95 1.04
CA LYS A 58 16.96 8.74 2.14
C LYS A 58 17.31 7.27 2.31
N LEU A 59 16.33 6.37 2.26
CA LEU A 59 16.56 4.93 2.33
C LEU A 59 17.37 4.45 1.12
N GLY A 60 16.97 4.83 -0.10
CA GLY A 60 17.66 4.44 -1.30
C GLY A 60 19.10 4.96 -1.36
N ALA A 61 19.37 6.19 -0.91
CA ALA A 61 20.72 6.72 -0.83
C ALA A 61 21.56 5.94 0.19
N ARG A 62 20.98 5.53 1.31
CA ARG A 62 21.64 4.76 2.34
C ARG A 62 21.98 3.34 1.89
N ASP A 63 21.04 2.68 1.23
CA ASP A 63 21.21 1.30 0.75
C ASP A 63 22.24 1.24 -0.40
N TRP A 64 22.31 2.30 -1.22
CA TRP A 64 23.26 2.37 -2.34
C TRP A 64 24.70 2.65 -1.91
N THR A 65 24.91 3.30 -0.77
CA THR A 65 26.24 3.77 -0.32
C THR A 65 26.84 2.94 0.81
N ASP A 66 26.35 1.71 1.03
CA ASP A 66 26.91 0.76 2.01
C ASP A 66 27.08 1.35 3.43
N ASN A 67 26.01 1.84 3.95
CA ASN A 67 25.48 1.91 5.34
C ASN A 67 26.44 2.23 6.53
N GLN A 68 27.71 2.52 6.37
CA GLN A 68 28.65 2.48 7.50
C GLN A 68 29.10 3.85 8.05
N GLU A 69 28.67 4.97 7.49
CA GLU A 69 29.18 6.27 7.94
C GLU A 69 28.08 7.35 8.11
N PRO A 70 28.35 8.38 8.93
CA PRO A 70 27.45 9.53 9.05
C PRO A 70 27.19 10.16 7.68
N PRO A 71 26.03 10.82 7.49
CA PRO A 71 25.61 11.34 6.20
C PRO A 71 26.64 12.33 5.64
N THR A 72 27.25 11.97 4.53
CA THR A 72 28.22 12.75 3.79
C THR A 72 27.52 13.59 2.72
N ASP A 73 28.16 14.62 2.18
CA ASP A 73 27.63 15.43 1.07
C ASP A 73 27.24 14.58 -0.16
N LYS A 74 27.91 13.46 -0.36
CA LYS A 74 27.57 12.49 -1.41
C LYS A 74 26.20 11.84 -1.19
N HIS A 75 25.86 11.49 0.06
CA HIS A 75 24.55 10.95 0.41
C HIS A 75 23.43 11.96 0.16
N LEU A 76 23.67 13.24 0.49
CA LEU A 76 22.71 14.31 0.25
C LEU A 76 22.49 14.53 -1.24
N THR A 77 23.57 14.52 -2.03
CA THR A 77 23.47 14.68 -3.47
C THR A 77 22.73 13.51 -4.11
N LEU A 78 23.07 12.27 -3.73
CA LEU A 78 22.37 11.06 -4.21
C LEU A 78 20.89 11.07 -3.80
N SER A 79 20.58 11.42 -2.56
CA SER A 79 19.21 11.51 -2.07
C SER A 79 18.39 12.54 -2.87
N ARG A 80 18.97 13.69 -3.23
CA ARG A 80 18.32 14.69 -4.09
C ARG A 80 18.03 14.16 -5.50
N HIS A 81 18.97 13.45 -6.10
CA HIS A 81 18.76 12.84 -7.42
C HIS A 81 17.69 11.73 -7.37
N LEU A 82 17.69 10.91 -6.32
CA LEU A 82 16.65 9.90 -6.13
C LEU A 82 15.28 10.54 -5.92
N MET A 83 15.19 11.62 -5.14
CA MET A 83 13.95 12.36 -4.95
C MET A 83 13.43 12.93 -6.28
N LEU A 84 14.31 13.52 -7.10
CA LEU A 84 13.94 14.02 -8.42
C LEU A 84 13.48 12.89 -9.34
N ALA A 85 14.20 11.75 -9.35
CA ALA A 85 13.82 10.59 -10.14
C ALA A 85 12.46 10.05 -9.72
N LEU A 86 12.19 9.91 -8.41
CA LEU A 86 10.89 9.48 -7.88
C LEU A 86 9.77 10.48 -8.25
N ALA A 87 10.05 11.79 -8.18
CA ALA A 87 9.08 12.80 -8.59
C ALA A 87 8.75 12.70 -10.08
N LEU A 88 9.74 12.49 -10.95
CA LEU A 88 9.52 12.30 -12.38
C LEU A 88 8.74 11.01 -12.66
N LEU A 89 9.12 9.89 -12.05
CA LEU A 89 8.43 8.61 -12.17
C LEU A 89 6.99 8.69 -11.66
N GLY A 90 6.77 9.37 -10.54
CA GLY A 90 5.44 9.58 -9.97
C GLY A 90 4.51 10.41 -10.86
N ASN A 91 5.06 11.18 -11.80
CA ASN A 91 4.26 11.92 -12.79
C ASN A 91 4.01 11.14 -14.09
N LEU A 92 4.59 9.94 -14.28
CA LEU A 92 4.31 9.11 -15.46
C LEU A 92 2.82 8.85 -15.70
N PRO A 93 1.97 8.65 -14.67
CA PRO A 93 0.54 8.50 -14.86
C PRO A 93 -0.14 9.68 -15.57
N LEU A 94 0.40 10.90 -15.43
CA LEU A 94 -0.14 12.08 -16.12
C LEU A 94 0.06 12.00 -17.63
N LEU A 95 0.99 11.21 -18.12
CA LEU A 95 1.15 10.96 -19.55
C LEU A 95 -0.05 10.24 -20.15
N SER A 96 -0.91 9.60 -19.36
CA SER A 96 -2.16 9.01 -19.84
C SER A 96 -3.07 10.03 -20.51
N ILE A 97 -3.01 11.30 -20.11
CA ILE A 97 -3.77 12.39 -20.70
C ILE A 97 -3.38 12.58 -22.18
N TYR A 98 -2.11 12.32 -22.52
CA TYR A 98 -1.57 12.49 -23.88
C TYR A 98 -1.50 11.19 -24.68
N LEU A 99 -1.34 10.05 -24.02
CA LEU A 99 -1.14 8.73 -24.64
C LEU A 99 -2.43 7.89 -24.67
N GLY A 100 -3.54 8.46 -24.22
CA GLY A 100 -4.84 7.78 -24.19
C GLY A 100 -4.94 6.73 -23.10
N ASP A 101 -5.93 5.84 -23.21
CA ASP A 101 -6.33 4.88 -22.17
C ASP A 101 -5.30 3.79 -21.84
N ALA A 102 -4.16 3.76 -22.55
CA ALA A 102 -3.15 2.73 -22.34
C ALA A 102 -2.47 2.77 -20.95
N LEU A 103 -2.36 3.95 -20.34
CA LEU A 103 -1.70 4.12 -19.04
C LEU A 103 -2.67 4.14 -17.85
N GLY A 104 -3.96 4.41 -18.09
CA GLY A 104 -4.98 4.42 -17.05
C GLY A 104 -5.04 3.11 -16.25
N PRO A 105 -5.14 1.95 -16.91
CA PRO A 105 -5.10 0.64 -16.25
C PRO A 105 -3.81 0.40 -15.45
N ALA A 106 -2.66 0.82 -15.97
CA ALA A 106 -1.37 0.66 -15.29
C ALA A 106 -1.28 1.46 -13.97
N VAL A 107 -1.88 2.66 -13.94
CA VAL A 107 -1.96 3.49 -12.72
C VAL A 107 -2.86 2.85 -11.68
N ILE A 108 -4.02 2.36 -12.10
CA ILE A 108 -4.95 1.64 -11.22
C ILE A 108 -4.26 0.39 -10.68
N ALA A 109 -3.58 -0.36 -11.54
CA ALA A 109 -2.81 -1.53 -11.17
C ALA A 109 -1.73 -1.21 -10.12
N ALA A 110 -0.93 -0.16 -10.33
CA ALA A 110 0.09 0.27 -9.37
C ALA A 110 -0.50 0.68 -8.01
N THR A 111 -1.67 1.34 -8.01
CA THR A 111 -2.38 1.73 -6.78
C THR A 111 -2.93 0.50 -6.05
N THR A 112 -3.47 -0.46 -6.77
CA THR A 112 -3.98 -1.72 -6.22
C THR A 112 -2.86 -2.54 -5.60
N ILE A 113 -1.71 -2.69 -6.28
CA ILE A 113 -0.53 -3.37 -5.72
C ILE A 113 -0.10 -2.69 -4.42
N SER A 114 0.01 -1.38 -4.40
CA SER A 114 0.44 -0.65 -3.19
C SER A 114 -0.54 -0.83 -2.02
N GLY A 115 -1.84 -0.85 -2.29
CA GLY A 115 -2.88 -1.11 -1.30
C GLY A 115 -2.82 -2.53 -0.72
N THR A 116 -2.66 -3.53 -1.59
CA THR A 116 -2.60 -4.94 -1.18
C THR A 116 -1.28 -5.33 -0.52
N MET A 117 -0.16 -4.68 -0.86
CA MET A 117 1.11 -4.86 -0.14
C MET A 117 1.00 -4.54 1.35
N VAL A 118 0.10 -3.63 1.74
CA VAL A 118 -0.15 -3.28 3.15
C VAL A 118 -0.59 -4.49 3.97
N MET A 119 -1.32 -5.46 3.38
CA MET A 119 -1.70 -6.67 4.11
C MET A 119 -0.50 -7.51 4.55
N GLY A 120 0.59 -7.55 3.77
CA GLY A 120 1.84 -8.21 4.16
C GLY A 120 2.65 -7.41 5.18
N LEU A 121 2.59 -6.08 5.12
CA LEU A 121 3.30 -5.19 6.04
C LEU A 121 2.56 -4.99 7.37
N ALA A 122 1.23 -5.07 7.38
CA ALA A 122 0.42 -4.84 8.57
C ALA A 122 0.83 -5.72 9.76
N PRO A 123 0.96 -7.07 9.65
CA PRO A 123 1.42 -7.89 10.76
C PRO A 123 2.85 -7.55 11.20
N ILE A 124 3.73 -7.15 10.28
CA ILE A 124 5.10 -6.77 10.58
C ILE A 124 5.13 -5.55 11.51
N PHE A 125 4.32 -4.52 11.22
CA PHE A 125 4.24 -3.33 12.05
C PHE A 125 3.45 -3.56 13.34
N LEU A 126 2.26 -4.18 13.25
CA LEU A 126 1.38 -4.38 14.40
C LEU A 126 1.95 -5.36 15.42
N LEU A 127 2.71 -6.36 14.99
CA LEU A 127 3.29 -7.39 15.84
C LEU A 127 4.80 -7.19 16.06
N SER A 128 5.35 -6.04 15.72
CA SER A 128 6.78 -5.69 15.90
C SER A 128 7.26 -5.79 17.35
N TRP A 129 6.37 -5.74 18.32
CA TRP A 129 6.66 -5.94 19.74
C TRP A 129 7.11 -7.37 20.09
N ILE A 130 6.85 -8.36 19.21
CA ILE A 130 7.23 -9.74 19.44
C ILE A 130 8.75 -9.88 19.26
N ARG A 131 9.49 -9.94 20.35
CA ARG A 131 10.96 -10.00 20.36
C ARG A 131 11.57 -11.20 19.63
N THR A 132 10.79 -12.27 19.43
CA THR A 132 11.21 -13.48 18.71
C THR A 132 10.99 -13.36 17.19
N ALA A 133 10.35 -12.30 16.73
CA ALA A 133 10.18 -12.04 15.31
C ALA A 133 11.54 -11.66 14.70
N GLY A 134 11.95 -12.42 13.71
CA GLY A 134 13.19 -12.23 12.98
C GLY A 134 12.99 -12.15 11.47
N GLN A 135 14.06 -12.31 10.74
CA GLN A 135 14.06 -12.24 9.28
C GLN A 135 13.06 -13.22 8.64
N LEU A 136 12.94 -14.45 9.20
CA LEU A 136 11.98 -15.43 8.71
C LEU A 136 10.53 -14.95 8.85
N SER A 137 10.18 -14.33 10.00
CA SER A 137 8.84 -13.76 10.21
C SER A 137 8.51 -12.68 9.18
N PHE A 138 9.49 -11.83 8.88
CA PHE A 138 9.35 -10.80 7.85
C PHE A 138 9.04 -11.43 6.49
N HIS A 139 9.86 -12.38 6.04
CA HIS A 139 9.68 -12.99 4.71
C HIS A 139 8.36 -13.77 4.59
N LEU A 140 7.96 -14.51 5.63
CA LEU A 140 6.71 -15.27 5.61
C LEU A 140 5.45 -14.38 5.65
N ALA A 141 5.56 -13.14 6.08
CA ALA A 141 4.47 -12.17 6.01
C ALA A 141 4.50 -11.37 4.69
N PHE A 142 5.66 -10.85 4.32
CA PHE A 142 5.83 -9.90 3.22
C PHE A 142 5.56 -10.54 1.84
N TRP A 143 6.19 -11.69 1.55
CA TRP A 143 6.10 -12.29 0.22
C TRP A 143 4.69 -12.76 -0.15
N PRO A 144 3.91 -13.40 0.74
CA PRO A 144 2.52 -13.71 0.44
C PRO A 144 1.69 -12.46 0.15
N GLY A 145 1.87 -11.38 0.93
CA GLY A 145 1.16 -10.12 0.69
C GLY A 145 1.49 -9.52 -0.68
N LEU A 146 2.76 -9.52 -1.07
CA LEU A 146 3.19 -9.08 -2.40
C LEU A 146 2.59 -9.98 -3.50
N PHE A 147 2.61 -11.30 -3.30
CA PHE A 147 2.07 -12.26 -4.24
C PHE A 147 0.57 -12.07 -4.48
N PHE A 148 -0.22 -11.95 -3.42
CA PHE A 148 -1.65 -11.65 -3.53
C PHE A 148 -1.90 -10.29 -4.20
N GLY A 149 -1.09 -9.29 -3.91
CA GLY A 149 -1.18 -7.98 -4.56
C GLY A 149 -0.95 -8.05 -6.06
N VAL A 150 0.06 -8.79 -6.48
CA VAL A 150 0.35 -9.00 -7.92
C VAL A 150 -0.79 -9.77 -8.59
N LEU A 151 -1.29 -10.84 -7.98
CA LEU A 151 -2.40 -11.62 -8.54
C LEU A 151 -3.66 -10.78 -8.71
N LEU A 152 -4.05 -10.01 -7.71
CA LEU A 152 -5.23 -9.13 -7.76
C LEU A 152 -5.06 -8.05 -8.85
N THR A 153 -3.85 -7.55 -9.03
CA THR A 153 -3.55 -6.60 -10.11
C THR A 153 -3.68 -7.24 -11.48
N LEU A 154 -3.19 -8.47 -11.65
CA LEU A 154 -3.33 -9.22 -12.91
C LEU A 154 -4.79 -9.50 -13.21
N GLU A 155 -5.58 -9.89 -12.22
CA GLU A 155 -7.03 -10.08 -12.34
C GLU A 155 -7.72 -8.81 -12.86
N SER A 156 -7.43 -7.68 -12.22
CA SER A 156 -8.00 -6.38 -12.59
C SER A 156 -7.53 -5.87 -13.96
N ALA A 157 -6.23 -6.07 -14.30
CA ALA A 157 -5.64 -5.58 -15.55
C ALA A 157 -6.06 -6.40 -16.78
N PHE A 158 -6.19 -7.72 -16.62
CA PHE A 158 -6.50 -8.64 -17.73
C PHE A 158 -7.96 -9.09 -17.74
N ASN A 159 -8.75 -8.67 -16.77
CA ASN A 159 -10.15 -9.07 -16.60
C ASN A 159 -10.30 -10.63 -16.53
N ILE A 160 -9.34 -11.28 -15.88
CA ILE A 160 -9.27 -12.74 -15.69
C ILE A 160 -9.65 -13.02 -14.25
N GLN A 161 -10.58 -13.92 -14.01
CA GLN A 161 -10.90 -14.35 -12.65
C GLN A 161 -9.82 -15.29 -12.12
N VAL A 162 -8.92 -14.78 -11.28
CA VAL A 162 -7.84 -15.55 -10.63
C VAL A 162 -8.31 -16.10 -9.29
N PHE A 163 -9.07 -15.32 -8.54
CA PHE A 163 -9.60 -15.74 -7.26
C PHE A 163 -10.99 -16.35 -7.40
N PRO A 164 -11.28 -17.47 -6.70
CA PRO A 164 -12.60 -18.07 -6.73
C PRO A 164 -13.61 -17.16 -6.00
N ALA A 165 -14.82 -17.04 -6.54
CA ALA A 165 -15.92 -16.26 -5.96
C ALA A 165 -16.30 -16.69 -4.51
N ALA A 166 -15.81 -17.84 -4.05
CA ALA A 166 -15.97 -18.27 -2.66
C ALA A 166 -15.19 -17.42 -1.65
N LEU A 167 -14.23 -16.61 -2.13
CA LEU A 167 -13.48 -15.68 -1.29
C LEU A 167 -14.14 -14.32 -1.16
N ASP A 168 -15.19 -14.04 -1.94
CA ASP A 168 -15.89 -12.76 -1.93
C ASP A 168 -16.51 -12.52 -0.57
N ILE A 169 -16.26 -11.36 0.02
CA ILE A 169 -16.87 -10.95 1.28
C ILE A 169 -17.90 -9.86 1.00
N GLY A 170 -19.18 -10.22 1.15
CA GLY A 170 -20.29 -9.31 0.94
C GLY A 170 -20.82 -9.34 -0.49
N ALA A 171 -21.53 -8.28 -0.90
CA ALA A 171 -22.10 -8.12 -2.23
C ALA A 171 -21.72 -6.76 -2.78
N GLY A 172 -21.24 -6.70 -4.02
CA GLY A 172 -20.91 -5.46 -4.72
C GLY A 172 -19.59 -5.52 -5.47
N LYS A 173 -19.25 -4.43 -6.12
CA LYS A 173 -18.09 -4.31 -7.02
C LYS A 173 -16.73 -4.61 -6.38
N TYR A 174 -16.60 -4.49 -5.06
CA TYR A 174 -15.35 -4.64 -4.33
C TYR A 174 -15.38 -5.83 -3.36
N ALA A 175 -16.28 -6.80 -3.58
CA ALA A 175 -16.44 -7.96 -2.70
C ALA A 175 -15.23 -8.89 -2.77
N ASP A 176 -14.69 -9.10 -3.95
CA ASP A 176 -13.46 -9.83 -4.25
C ASP A 176 -12.23 -9.14 -3.66
N ASP A 177 -12.04 -7.85 -3.92
CA ASP A 177 -10.94 -7.05 -3.35
C ASP A 177 -10.93 -7.13 -1.82
N LEU A 178 -12.11 -7.01 -1.18
CA LEU A 178 -12.24 -7.11 0.27
C LEU A 178 -11.89 -8.51 0.76
N GLY A 179 -12.39 -9.53 0.07
CA GLY A 179 -12.13 -10.93 0.38
C GLY A 179 -10.64 -11.25 0.34
N VAL A 180 -9.98 -10.95 -0.76
CA VAL A 180 -8.54 -11.16 -0.94
C VAL A 180 -7.72 -10.43 0.13
N ASN A 181 -8.07 -9.18 0.45
CA ASN A 181 -7.36 -8.41 1.48
C ASN A 181 -7.54 -9.01 2.88
N VAL A 182 -8.74 -9.46 3.26
CA VAL A 182 -9.01 -10.05 4.58
C VAL A 182 -8.31 -11.41 4.71
N TYR A 183 -8.51 -12.32 3.75
CA TYR A 183 -7.86 -13.64 3.78
C TYR A 183 -6.34 -13.52 3.66
N GLY A 184 -5.84 -12.64 2.80
CA GLY A 184 -4.43 -12.34 2.67
C GLY A 184 -3.82 -11.83 3.97
N LEU A 185 -4.50 -10.92 4.67
CA LEU A 185 -4.06 -10.44 5.99
C LEU A 185 -3.97 -11.58 7.02
N VAL A 186 -4.95 -12.50 7.03
CA VAL A 186 -4.93 -13.67 7.92
C VAL A 186 -3.74 -14.57 7.60
N ILE A 187 -3.50 -14.85 6.31
CA ILE A 187 -2.38 -15.68 5.85
C ILE A 187 -1.04 -15.02 6.21
N CYS A 188 -0.87 -13.73 5.93
CA CYS A 188 0.34 -12.99 6.25
C CYS A 188 0.61 -12.93 7.76
N THR A 189 -0.46 -12.75 8.57
CA THR A 189 -0.36 -12.77 10.03
C THR A 189 0.03 -14.16 10.54
N GLY A 190 -0.60 -15.21 10.01
CA GLY A 190 -0.23 -16.60 10.31
C GLY A 190 1.23 -16.89 9.96
N GLY A 191 1.68 -16.47 8.79
CA GLY A 191 3.07 -16.59 8.35
C GLY A 191 4.06 -15.88 9.29
N PHE A 192 3.73 -14.65 9.71
CA PHE A 192 4.53 -13.90 10.66
C PHE A 192 4.68 -14.64 12.01
N LEU A 193 3.57 -15.13 12.56
CA LEU A 193 3.55 -15.85 13.84
C LEU A 193 4.30 -17.18 13.74
N LEU A 194 4.13 -17.91 12.65
CA LEU A 194 4.89 -19.15 12.39
C LEU A 194 6.40 -18.88 12.35
N GLY A 195 6.84 -17.85 11.65
CA GLY A 195 8.24 -17.42 11.60
C GLY A 195 8.79 -17.07 12.99
N ALA A 196 8.00 -16.39 13.82
CA ALA A 196 8.38 -16.04 15.18
C ALA A 196 8.50 -17.28 16.09
N MET A 197 7.63 -18.28 15.90
CA MET A 197 7.69 -19.54 16.65
C MET A 197 8.93 -20.37 16.29
N VAL A 198 9.27 -20.45 15.00
CA VAL A 198 10.45 -21.17 14.52
C VAL A 198 11.74 -20.50 15.04
N SER A 199 11.83 -19.18 14.92
CA SER A 199 12.99 -18.41 15.39
C SER A 199 13.21 -18.59 16.91
N LYS A 200 12.15 -18.68 17.69
CA LYS A 200 12.24 -18.96 19.13
C LYS A 200 12.81 -20.34 19.44
N ARG A 201 12.49 -21.35 18.63
CA ARG A 201 13.05 -22.71 18.79
C ARG A 201 14.54 -22.73 18.52
N ASP A 202 15.01 -22.06 17.49
CA ASP A 202 16.43 -22.00 17.13
C ASP A 202 17.28 -21.32 18.22
N THR A 203 16.75 -20.24 18.81
CA THR A 203 17.43 -19.57 19.94
C THR A 203 17.57 -20.48 21.15
N ARG A 204 16.51 -21.20 21.54
CA ARG A 204 16.57 -22.17 22.65
C ARG A 204 17.50 -23.35 22.38
N ALA A 205 17.52 -23.87 21.15
CA ALA A 205 18.39 -24.94 20.78
C ALA A 205 19.88 -24.55 20.91
N ARG A 206 20.23 -23.32 20.55
CA ARG A 206 21.58 -22.76 20.71
C ARG A 206 21.98 -22.56 22.18
N GLU A 207 21.05 -22.11 23.03
CA GLU A 207 21.29 -21.92 24.45
C GLU A 207 21.52 -23.26 25.21
N ILE A 208 20.91 -24.36 24.75
CA ILE A 208 21.09 -25.70 25.36
C ILE A 208 22.41 -26.37 24.90
N SER A 209 22.93 -25.96 23.72
CA SER A 209 24.15 -26.53 23.14
C SER A 209 25.43 -25.76 23.53
N ALA A 210 25.31 -24.64 24.19
CA ALA A 210 26.41 -23.80 24.71
C ALA A 210 26.64 -24.04 26.20
#